data_8841226f497df05e03395563f908ff05
#
_entry.id   8841226f497df05e03395563f908ff05
#
_cell.length_a   1.000
_cell.length_b   1.000
_cell.length_c   1.000
_cell.angle_alpha   90.00
_cell.angle_beta   90.00
_cell.angle_gamma   90.00
#
_symmetry.space_group_name_H-M   'P 1'
#
loop_
_entity.id
_entity.type
_entity.pdbx_description
1 polymer ?
#
loop_
_entity_poly.entity_id
_entity_poly.type
_entity_poly.pdbx_seq_one_letter_code
_entity_poly.pdbx_strand_id
1 'polypeptide(L)'
;MSRRGNIAKRDVLADPLYNSKMVTRLINNIMYDGKKGVAQKIVYDAFDIEKEKTGNDPLESFANALENIMPVLEVKERRVGGSTYQVPMEVRPERRETLGLRWLTTYARARSERTMRERLAGEIMDAVNGNGNACKKREDTHKMAEANKAFAHYRY
;
A
#
# COMPACT_ATOMS: atom_id res chain seq x y z
N MET A 1 10.00 -16.56 -18.43
CA MET A 1 10.23 -16.26 -16.99
C MET A 1 11.31 -17.17 -16.44
N SER A 2 12.31 -16.64 -15.78
CA SER A 2 13.35 -17.44 -15.11
C SER A 2 12.76 -18.19 -13.91
N ARG A 3 12.82 -19.51 -13.93
CA ARG A 3 12.42 -20.35 -12.79
C ARG A 3 13.58 -20.67 -11.85
N ARG A 4 14.81 -20.42 -12.30
CA ARG A 4 16.06 -20.69 -11.58
C ARG A 4 16.96 -19.48 -11.77
N GLY A 5 17.19 -18.72 -10.76
CA GLY A 5 18.10 -17.60 -10.77
C GLY A 5 17.55 -16.37 -10.08
N ASN A 6 18.44 -15.53 -9.60
CA ASN A 6 18.13 -14.24 -9.02
C ASN A 6 17.75 -13.27 -10.14
N ILE A 7 16.51 -12.79 -10.09
CA ILE A 7 16.07 -11.71 -10.98
C ILE A 7 16.52 -10.39 -10.33
N ALA A 8 17.34 -9.63 -11.04
CA ALA A 8 17.76 -8.31 -10.58
C ALA A 8 16.53 -7.41 -10.36
N LYS A 9 16.43 -6.84 -9.19
CA LYS A 9 15.36 -5.88 -8.88
C LYS A 9 15.62 -4.59 -9.65
N ARG A 10 14.61 -4.13 -10.37
CA ARG A 10 14.65 -2.81 -11.02
C ARG A 10 14.34 -1.75 -9.97
N ASP A 11 15.26 -0.81 -9.80
CA ASP A 11 15.02 0.36 -8.97
C ASP A 11 14.25 1.43 -9.77
N VAL A 12 13.50 2.27 -9.07
CA VAL A 12 12.78 3.40 -9.66
C VAL A 12 13.54 4.69 -9.39
N LEU A 13 13.49 5.62 -10.34
CA LEU A 13 14.01 6.96 -10.14
C LEU A 13 13.13 7.72 -9.15
N ALA A 14 13.73 8.58 -8.35
CA ALA A 14 12.99 9.47 -7.47
C ALA A 14 12.12 10.44 -8.27
N ASP A 15 10.98 10.83 -7.71
CA ASP A 15 10.10 11.81 -8.35
C ASP A 15 10.80 13.17 -8.45
N PRO A 16 10.72 13.85 -9.61
CA PRO A 16 11.44 15.11 -9.81
C PRO A 16 10.95 16.26 -8.91
N LEU A 17 9.68 16.26 -8.51
CA LEU A 17 9.12 17.32 -7.68
C LEU A 17 9.37 17.10 -6.18
N TYR A 18 9.14 15.86 -5.71
CA TYR A 18 9.26 15.50 -4.28
C TYR A 18 10.55 14.77 -3.93
N ASN A 19 11.37 14.43 -4.91
CA ASN A 19 12.63 13.69 -4.75
C ASN A 19 12.47 12.42 -3.90
N SER A 20 11.34 11.70 -4.07
CA SER A 20 10.98 10.50 -3.31
C SER A 20 10.69 9.33 -4.24
N LYS A 21 11.35 8.20 -3.98
CA LYS A 21 11.07 6.92 -4.67
C LYS A 21 9.68 6.38 -4.33
N MET A 22 9.18 6.64 -3.13
CA MET A 22 7.84 6.20 -2.71
C MET A 22 6.75 6.91 -3.48
N VAL A 23 6.92 8.20 -3.78
CA VAL A 23 6.00 8.96 -4.63
C VAL A 23 5.99 8.40 -6.06
N THR A 24 7.15 8.06 -6.62
CA THR A 24 7.22 7.40 -7.93
C THR A 24 6.50 6.05 -7.93
N ARG A 25 6.66 5.25 -6.88
CA ARG A 25 5.95 3.97 -6.74
C ARG A 25 4.44 4.17 -6.62
N LEU A 26 3.99 5.19 -5.92
CA LEU A 26 2.56 5.56 -5.84
C LEU A 26 2.02 5.93 -7.22
N ILE A 27 2.71 6.78 -7.96
CA ILE A 27 2.36 7.16 -9.33
C ILE A 27 2.22 5.92 -10.22
N ASN A 28 3.19 5.01 -10.14
CA ASN A 28 3.15 3.75 -10.91
C ASN A 28 1.97 2.85 -10.54
N ASN A 29 1.53 2.86 -9.27
CA ASN A 29 0.33 2.11 -8.84
C ASN A 29 -0.98 2.74 -9.31
N ILE A 30 -1.03 4.06 -9.42
CA ILE A 30 -2.22 4.80 -9.89
C ILE A 30 -2.32 4.77 -11.41
N MET A 31 -1.21 4.64 -12.11
CA MET A 31 -1.15 4.66 -13.57
C MET A 31 -1.99 3.54 -14.20
N TYR A 32 -2.75 3.90 -15.24
CA TYR A 32 -3.43 2.99 -16.15
C TYR A 32 -2.89 3.15 -17.58
N ASP A 33 -2.78 2.06 -18.31
CA ASP A 33 -2.44 2.04 -19.73
C ASP A 33 -1.14 2.79 -20.10
N GLY A 34 -0.20 2.85 -19.17
CA GLY A 34 1.06 3.57 -19.36
C GLY A 34 0.94 5.11 -19.33
N LYS A 35 -0.22 5.65 -18.96
CA LYS A 35 -0.48 7.11 -18.91
C LYS A 35 0.14 7.75 -17.68
N LYS A 36 1.48 7.78 -17.61
CA LYS A 36 2.23 8.25 -16.45
C LYS A 36 1.99 9.74 -16.13
N GLY A 37 1.92 10.60 -17.15
CA GLY A 37 1.70 12.03 -16.95
C GLY A 37 0.37 12.34 -16.26
N VAL A 38 -0.70 11.60 -16.60
CA VAL A 38 -2.00 11.72 -15.93
C VAL A 38 -1.92 11.28 -14.48
N ALA A 39 -1.24 10.16 -14.21
CA ALA A 39 -1.06 9.67 -12.86
C ALA A 39 -0.23 10.62 -11.99
N GLN A 40 0.84 11.22 -12.54
CA GLN A 40 1.63 12.24 -11.85
C GLN A 40 0.78 13.45 -11.46
N LYS A 41 -0.03 13.96 -12.39
CA LYS A 41 -0.93 15.06 -12.11
C LYS A 41 -1.92 14.73 -11.00
N ILE A 42 -2.51 13.54 -11.02
CA ILE A 42 -3.44 13.09 -9.97
C ILE A 42 -2.76 13.09 -8.60
N VAL A 43 -1.55 12.57 -8.48
CA VAL A 43 -0.82 12.52 -7.21
C VAL A 43 -0.46 13.93 -6.74
N TYR A 44 0.03 14.78 -7.62
CA TYR A 44 0.41 16.16 -7.26
C TYR A 44 -0.81 16.97 -6.82
N ASP A 45 -1.91 16.89 -7.57
CA ASP A 45 -3.16 17.56 -7.20
C ASP A 45 -3.71 17.02 -5.87
N ALA A 46 -3.59 15.71 -5.60
CA ALA A 46 -4.01 15.12 -4.33
C ALA A 46 -3.17 15.65 -3.15
N PHE A 47 -1.88 15.81 -3.32
CA PHE A 47 -0.99 16.37 -2.31
C PHE A 47 -1.26 17.86 -2.07
N ASP A 48 -1.60 18.61 -3.12
CA ASP A 48 -2.01 20.00 -2.99
C ASP A 48 -3.32 20.12 -2.20
N ILE A 49 -4.32 19.31 -2.51
CA ILE A 49 -5.61 19.26 -1.78
C ILE A 49 -5.39 18.93 -0.30
N GLU A 50 -4.51 17.98 -0.01
CA GLU A 50 -4.20 17.59 1.35
C GLU A 50 -3.52 18.73 2.10
N LYS A 51 -2.53 19.40 1.49
CA LYS A 51 -1.84 20.56 2.05
C LYS A 51 -2.80 21.72 2.34
N GLU A 52 -3.73 21.99 1.43
CA GLU A 52 -4.74 23.04 1.61
C GLU A 52 -5.67 22.75 2.80
N LYS A 53 -6.05 21.47 2.98
CA LYS A 53 -7.00 21.08 4.03
C LYS A 53 -6.37 20.91 5.40
N THR A 54 -5.16 20.38 5.47
CA THR A 54 -4.49 20.03 6.73
C THR A 54 -3.40 21.02 7.13
N GLY A 55 -2.82 21.74 6.17
CA GLY A 55 -1.68 22.63 6.39
C GLY A 55 -0.36 21.91 6.66
N ASN A 56 -0.34 20.58 6.63
CA ASN A 56 0.86 19.77 6.86
C ASN A 56 1.68 19.57 5.58
N ASP A 57 2.93 19.10 5.73
CA ASP A 57 3.73 18.67 4.59
C ASP A 57 3.12 17.39 3.99
N PRO A 58 2.73 17.41 2.70
CA PRO A 58 2.08 16.27 2.08
C PRO A 58 2.98 15.03 2.01
N LEU A 59 4.29 15.21 1.91
CA LEU A 59 5.23 14.08 1.89
C LEU A 59 5.28 13.35 3.24
N GLU A 60 5.29 14.11 4.34
CA GLU A 60 5.27 13.58 5.69
C GLU A 60 3.93 12.90 5.98
N SER A 61 2.82 13.52 5.62
CA SER A 61 1.49 12.92 5.76
C SER A 61 1.35 11.63 4.97
N PHE A 62 1.87 11.60 3.75
CA PHE A 62 1.90 10.38 2.94
C PHE A 62 2.72 9.26 3.59
N ALA A 63 3.90 9.59 4.14
CA ALA A 63 4.73 8.62 4.84
C ALA A 63 4.01 8.06 6.08
N ASN A 64 3.39 8.90 6.89
CA ASN A 64 2.61 8.50 8.07
C ASN A 64 1.38 7.65 7.68
N ALA A 65 0.65 8.06 6.65
CA ALA A 65 -0.47 7.28 6.12
C ALA A 65 -0.03 5.89 5.68
N LEU A 66 1.07 5.81 4.94
CA LEU A 66 1.60 4.55 4.44
C LEU A 66 2.04 3.63 5.59
N GLU A 67 2.70 4.16 6.62
CA GLU A 67 3.08 3.40 7.81
C GLU A 67 1.85 2.83 8.54
N ASN A 68 0.78 3.60 8.63
CA ASN A 68 -0.49 3.14 9.20
C ASN A 68 -1.22 2.08 8.35
N ILE A 69 -0.94 2.00 7.05
CA ILE A 69 -1.56 1.02 6.14
C ILE A 69 -0.71 -0.25 6.02
N MET A 70 0.61 -0.15 6.11
CA MET A 70 1.53 -1.27 5.90
C MET A 70 1.34 -2.38 6.93
N PRO A 71 1.09 -3.65 6.49
CA PRO A 71 0.93 -4.77 7.41
C PRO A 71 2.29 -5.30 7.89
N VAL A 72 2.34 -5.78 9.12
CA VAL A 72 3.49 -6.51 9.69
C VAL A 72 3.34 -8.01 9.47
N LEU A 73 2.09 -8.50 9.54
CA LEU A 73 1.74 -9.91 9.39
C LEU A 73 0.80 -10.11 8.20
N GLU A 74 0.96 -11.22 7.53
CA GLU A 74 0.01 -11.70 6.51
C GLU A 74 -0.26 -13.20 6.73
N VAL A 75 -1.30 -13.71 6.11
CA VAL A 75 -1.63 -15.13 6.12
C VAL A 75 -1.32 -15.73 4.76
N LYS A 76 -0.58 -16.84 4.76
CA LYS A 76 -0.24 -17.57 3.54
C LYS A 76 -0.83 -18.98 3.60
N GLU A 77 -1.49 -19.38 2.55
CA GLU A 77 -2.02 -20.73 2.42
C GLU A 77 -0.89 -21.75 2.25
N ARG A 78 -0.97 -22.83 3.04
CA ARG A 78 -0.07 -23.95 2.96
C ARG A 78 -0.84 -25.26 2.99
N ARG A 79 -0.47 -26.18 2.11
CA ARG A 79 -1.03 -27.52 2.08
C ARG A 79 -0.14 -28.47 2.86
N VAL A 80 -0.69 -29.07 3.92
CA VAL A 80 -0.01 -30.05 4.76
C VAL A 80 -0.92 -31.26 4.92
N GLY A 81 -0.44 -32.46 4.56
CA GLY A 81 -1.20 -33.70 4.71
C GLY A 81 -2.55 -33.73 3.97
N GLY A 82 -2.65 -33.01 2.83
CA GLY A 82 -3.89 -32.94 2.05
C GLY A 82 -4.87 -31.82 2.46
N SER A 83 -4.69 -31.23 3.63
CA SER A 83 -5.49 -30.09 4.10
C SER A 83 -4.77 -28.77 3.87
N THR A 84 -5.54 -27.72 3.58
CA THR A 84 -5.00 -26.37 3.39
C THR A 84 -5.16 -25.58 4.68
N TYR A 85 -4.04 -25.04 5.18
CA TYR A 85 -3.98 -24.22 6.38
C TYR A 85 -3.56 -22.81 6.03
N GLN A 86 -4.12 -21.84 6.72
CA GLN A 86 -3.70 -20.44 6.66
C GLN A 86 -2.62 -20.19 7.72
N VAL A 87 -1.38 -19.99 7.28
CA VAL A 87 -0.22 -19.85 8.16
C VAL A 87 0.15 -18.37 8.28
N PRO A 88 0.18 -17.78 9.49
CA PRO A 88 0.62 -16.42 9.68
C PRO A 88 2.13 -16.30 9.46
N MET A 89 2.53 -15.28 8.74
CA MET A 89 3.92 -14.99 8.40
C MET A 89 4.22 -13.50 8.53
N GLU A 90 5.44 -13.18 8.93
CA GLU A 90 5.93 -11.80 8.87
C GLU A 90 6.12 -11.35 7.42
N VAL A 91 5.74 -10.11 7.16
CA VAL A 91 5.88 -9.51 5.83
C VAL A 91 7.25 -8.85 5.71
N ARG A 92 7.99 -9.16 4.64
CA ARG A 92 9.27 -8.50 4.36
C ARG A 92 9.08 -7.01 4.11
N PRO A 93 10.04 -6.13 4.48
CA PRO A 93 9.91 -4.67 4.33
C PRO A 93 9.47 -4.22 2.94
N GLU A 94 10.08 -4.74 1.89
CA GLU A 94 9.73 -4.39 0.50
C GLU A 94 8.29 -4.77 0.12
N ARG A 95 7.82 -5.91 0.66
CA ARG A 95 6.45 -6.36 0.43
C ARG A 95 5.46 -5.53 1.24
N ARG A 96 5.84 -5.08 2.44
CA ARG A 96 5.02 -4.16 3.25
C ARG A 96 4.72 -2.88 2.48
N GLU A 97 5.76 -2.25 1.91
CA GLU A 97 5.61 -1.07 1.06
C GLU A 97 4.70 -1.33 -0.14
N THR A 98 4.90 -2.44 -0.83
CA THR A 98 4.09 -2.82 -2.00
C THR A 98 2.64 -3.03 -1.64
N LEU A 99 2.35 -3.72 -0.53
CA LEU A 99 0.99 -3.95 -0.05
C LEU A 99 0.34 -2.64 0.40
N GLY A 100 1.07 -1.79 1.12
CA GLY A 100 0.59 -0.48 1.56
C GLY A 100 0.16 0.40 0.39
N LEU A 101 1.00 0.54 -0.63
CA LEU A 101 0.70 1.30 -1.84
C LEU A 101 -0.48 0.71 -2.62
N ARG A 102 -0.55 -0.61 -2.74
CA ARG A 102 -1.65 -1.29 -3.43
C ARG A 102 -2.97 -1.08 -2.70
N TRP A 103 -2.99 -1.23 -1.39
CA TRP A 103 -4.21 -1.04 -0.60
C TRP A 103 -4.66 0.42 -0.60
N LEU A 104 -3.74 1.37 -0.42
CA LEU A 104 -4.03 2.80 -0.54
C LEU A 104 -4.71 3.10 -1.88
N THR A 105 -4.13 2.66 -2.99
CA THR A 105 -4.67 2.89 -4.33
C THR A 105 -6.02 2.21 -4.55
N THR A 106 -6.17 0.96 -4.12
CA THR A 106 -7.41 0.19 -4.28
C THR A 106 -8.56 0.83 -3.52
N TYR A 107 -8.34 1.19 -2.27
CA TYR A 107 -9.39 1.78 -1.44
C TYR A 107 -9.65 3.26 -1.76
N ALA A 108 -8.65 4.00 -2.23
CA ALA A 108 -8.88 5.32 -2.81
C ALA A 108 -9.84 5.25 -4.01
N ARG A 109 -9.63 4.28 -4.91
CA ARG A 109 -10.53 4.07 -6.06
C ARG A 109 -11.96 3.72 -5.67
N ALA A 110 -12.15 3.03 -4.55
CA ALA A 110 -13.46 2.61 -4.05
C ALA A 110 -14.24 3.72 -3.33
N ARG A 111 -13.64 4.90 -3.12
CA ARG A 111 -14.30 6.03 -2.47
C ARG A 111 -15.36 6.67 -3.36
N SER A 112 -16.26 7.41 -2.73
CA SER A 112 -17.42 8.05 -3.40
C SER A 112 -17.15 9.43 -3.98
N GLU A 113 -15.98 10.05 -3.70
CA GLU A 113 -15.63 11.36 -4.23
C GLU A 113 -15.59 11.33 -5.77
N ARG A 114 -15.82 12.47 -6.40
CA ARG A 114 -15.98 12.56 -7.85
C ARG A 114 -14.69 12.25 -8.62
N THR A 115 -13.56 12.82 -8.21
CA THR A 115 -12.29 12.71 -8.93
C THR A 115 -11.30 11.85 -8.18
N MET A 116 -10.38 11.19 -8.91
CA MET A 116 -9.35 10.34 -8.29
C MET A 116 -8.41 11.13 -7.37
N ARG A 117 -8.10 12.39 -7.69
CA ARG A 117 -7.29 13.26 -6.84
C ARG A 117 -7.95 13.53 -5.48
N GLU A 118 -9.25 13.74 -5.46
CA GLU A 118 -10.01 13.93 -4.22
C GLU A 118 -10.10 12.63 -3.41
N ARG A 119 -10.31 11.51 -4.09
CA ARG A 119 -10.35 10.18 -3.50
C ARG A 119 -9.02 9.82 -2.84
N LEU A 120 -7.91 10.07 -3.54
CA LEU A 120 -6.57 9.79 -3.02
C LEU A 120 -6.25 10.70 -1.82
N ALA A 121 -6.51 11.99 -1.93
CA ALA A 121 -6.32 12.93 -0.83
C ALA A 121 -7.16 12.53 0.40
N GLY A 122 -8.44 12.17 0.20
CA GLY A 122 -9.32 11.71 1.26
C GLY A 122 -8.81 10.46 1.96
N GLU A 123 -8.35 9.45 1.20
CA GLU A 123 -7.83 8.23 1.79
C GLU A 123 -6.52 8.45 2.55
N ILE A 124 -5.63 9.31 2.05
CA ILE A 124 -4.39 9.69 2.76
C ILE A 124 -4.72 10.39 4.09
N MET A 125 -5.61 11.38 4.07
CA MET A 125 -6.02 12.10 5.29
C MET A 125 -6.65 11.16 6.33
N ASP A 126 -7.53 10.26 5.91
CA ASP A 126 -8.14 9.27 6.79
C ASP A 126 -7.08 8.31 7.36
N ALA A 127 -6.15 7.86 6.53
CA ALA A 127 -5.08 6.95 6.94
C ALA A 127 -4.08 7.58 7.91
N VAL A 128 -3.79 8.87 7.79
CA VAL A 128 -2.96 9.61 8.78
C VAL A 128 -3.59 9.53 10.18
N ASN A 129 -4.92 9.61 10.25
CA ASN A 129 -5.67 9.49 11.49
C ASN A 129 -5.93 8.03 11.93
N GLY A 130 -5.39 7.05 11.23
CA GLY A 130 -5.62 5.64 11.49
C GLY A 130 -6.99 5.12 11.06
N ASN A 131 -7.74 5.91 10.31
CA ASN A 131 -9.07 5.59 9.78
C ASN A 131 -8.99 5.20 8.29
N GLY A 132 -10.14 4.93 7.69
CA GLY A 132 -10.24 4.58 6.28
C GLY A 132 -10.18 3.08 6.01
N ASN A 133 -10.57 2.72 4.80
CA ASN A 133 -10.69 1.31 4.42
C ASN A 133 -9.32 0.63 4.22
N ALA A 134 -8.29 1.36 3.86
CA ALA A 134 -6.93 0.83 3.75
C ALA A 134 -6.38 0.41 5.12
N CYS A 135 -6.56 1.24 6.15
CA CYS A 135 -6.20 0.89 7.54
C CYS A 135 -7.03 -0.29 8.06
N LYS A 136 -8.34 -0.29 7.77
CA LYS A 136 -9.22 -1.42 8.12
C LYS A 136 -8.73 -2.73 7.48
N LYS A 137 -8.28 -2.70 6.23
CA LYS A 137 -7.71 -3.88 5.56
C LYS A 137 -6.48 -4.41 6.29
N ARG A 138 -5.60 -3.54 6.79
CA ARG A 138 -4.47 -3.94 7.62
C ARG A 138 -4.95 -4.65 8.90
N GLU A 139 -5.91 -4.04 9.60
CA GLU A 139 -6.46 -4.62 10.83
C GLU A 139 -7.10 -5.98 10.59
N ASP A 140 -7.90 -6.12 9.53
CA ASP A 140 -8.52 -7.40 9.17
C ASP A 140 -7.46 -8.46 8.84
N THR A 141 -6.39 -8.07 8.16
CA THR A 141 -5.27 -8.97 7.85
C THR A 141 -4.55 -9.41 9.14
N HIS A 142 -4.31 -8.50 10.08
CA HIS A 142 -3.70 -8.80 11.37
C HIS A 142 -4.63 -9.69 12.23
N LYS A 143 -5.94 -9.43 12.26
CA LYS A 143 -6.93 -10.28 12.96
C LYS A 143 -6.95 -11.69 12.37
N MET A 144 -6.89 -11.83 11.05
CA MET A 144 -6.80 -13.16 10.42
C MET A 144 -5.51 -13.89 10.81
N ALA A 145 -4.38 -13.19 10.85
CA ALA A 145 -3.10 -13.76 11.27
C ALA A 145 -3.13 -14.20 12.73
N GLU A 146 -3.76 -13.43 13.61
CA GLU A 146 -3.91 -13.75 15.03
C GLU A 146 -4.85 -14.94 15.23
N ALA A 147 -5.99 -14.98 14.54
CA ALA A 147 -6.93 -16.11 14.60
C ALA A 147 -6.28 -17.44 14.14
N ASN A 148 -5.32 -17.38 13.23
CA ASN A 148 -4.58 -18.54 12.73
C ASN A 148 -3.24 -18.77 13.43
N LYS A 149 -2.99 -18.14 14.56
CA LYS A 149 -1.72 -18.23 15.31
C LYS A 149 -1.35 -19.66 15.69
N ALA A 150 -2.34 -20.51 15.92
CA ALA A 150 -2.13 -21.94 16.24
C ALA A 150 -1.38 -22.70 15.12
N PHE A 151 -1.44 -22.24 13.87
CA PHE A 151 -0.78 -22.84 12.71
C PHE A 151 0.59 -22.24 12.41
N ALA A 152 1.10 -21.35 13.24
CA ALA A 152 2.39 -20.68 13.05
C ALA A 152 3.57 -21.66 12.95
N HIS A 153 3.49 -22.85 13.59
CA HIS A 153 4.50 -23.89 13.54
C HIS A 153 4.62 -24.58 12.16
N TYR A 154 3.64 -24.40 11.26
CA TYR A 154 3.74 -24.85 9.86
C TYR A 154 4.56 -23.90 8.97
N ARG A 155 5.16 -22.89 9.56
CA ARG A 155 6.04 -21.92 8.90
C ARG A 155 7.41 -22.52 8.63
N TYR A 156 7.81 -22.64 7.36
CA TYR A 156 9.16 -23.07 6.94
C TYR A 156 9.69 -22.10 5.86
#